data_a4cf8ae9dbbcc749e7de683dd1838781
#
_entry.id   a4cf8ae9dbbcc749e7de683dd1838781
#
_cell.length_a   1.000
_cell.length_b   1.000
_cell.length_c   1.000
_cell.angle_alpha   90.00
_cell.angle_beta   90.00
_cell.angle_gamma   90.00
#
_symmetry.space_group_name_H-M   'P 1'
#
loop_
_entity.id
_entity.type
_entity.pdbx_description
1 polymer ?
#
loop_
_entity_poly.entity_id
_entity_poly.type
_entity_poly.pdbx_seq_one_letter_code
_entity_poly.pdbx_strand_id
1 'polypeptide(L)'
;MPKKKVNQVFVCSDQKKQKNWLSDQSFAKKFGFEVVDTTDNGYDLLALSFDGTIPKFAQNAKKMKVESEELTIYYDMQCPYIYQRIEMVKQYCEINNVPVSLIQVDTLEKAKNLPCVFNNWGVFYKGNFETVNLLLDVEHLKRILKK
;
A
#
# COMPACT_ATOMS: atom_id res chain seq x y z
N MET A 1 -24.18 28.73 1.53
CA MET A 1 -24.46 27.29 1.30
C MET A 1 -23.76 26.47 2.38
N PRO A 2 -24.47 25.55 3.01
CA PRO A 2 -23.80 24.66 3.96
C PRO A 2 -22.79 23.79 3.20
N LYS A 3 -21.54 23.75 3.65
CA LYS A 3 -20.50 22.87 3.09
C LYS A 3 -20.98 21.44 3.26
N LYS A 4 -21.14 20.71 2.15
CA LYS A 4 -21.51 19.30 2.15
C LYS A 4 -20.40 18.53 2.91
N LYS A 5 -20.72 17.91 4.03
CA LYS A 5 -19.79 17.05 4.72
C LYS A 5 -19.55 15.81 3.86
N VAL A 6 -18.31 15.47 3.60
CA VAL A 6 -17.90 14.31 2.79
C VAL A 6 -17.33 13.26 3.72
N ASN A 7 -17.76 12.01 3.56
CA ASN A 7 -17.20 10.89 4.31
C ASN A 7 -15.71 10.77 4.02
N GLN A 8 -14.96 10.48 5.07
CA GLN A 8 -13.50 10.38 5.00
C GLN A 8 -13.06 8.97 5.35
N VAL A 9 -12.02 8.51 4.68
CA VAL A 9 -11.41 7.20 4.92
C VAL A 9 -9.91 7.37 5.12
N PHE A 10 -9.33 6.49 5.92
CA PHE A 10 -7.92 6.48 6.24
C PHE A 10 -7.44 5.03 6.38
N VAL A 11 -6.34 4.68 5.73
CA VAL A 11 -5.72 3.36 5.85
C VAL A 11 -4.46 3.50 6.69
N CYS A 12 -4.34 2.70 7.73
CA CYS A 12 -3.15 2.68 8.56
C CYS A 12 -2.71 1.26 8.88
N SER A 13 -1.41 1.10 9.01
CA SER A 13 -0.86 -0.12 9.58
C SER A 13 -1.15 -0.17 11.07
N ASP A 14 -1.31 -1.39 11.56
CA ASP A 14 -1.52 -1.72 12.93
C ASP A 14 -0.57 -1.00 13.90
N GLN A 15 -1.15 -0.31 14.93
CA GLN A 15 -0.99 -0.56 16.35
C GLN A 15 0.37 -0.33 17.02
N LYS A 16 1.49 -0.48 16.42
CA LYS A 16 2.76 -0.23 17.11
C LYS A 16 3.11 1.24 17.05
N LYS A 17 2.80 1.93 18.14
CA LYS A 17 3.24 3.28 18.40
C LYS A 17 4.73 3.41 18.16
N GLN A 18 5.12 3.93 17.00
CA GLN A 18 6.50 4.29 16.76
C GLN A 18 6.79 5.57 17.54
N LYS A 19 7.81 5.54 18.37
CA LYS A 19 8.26 6.68 19.16
C LYS A 19 8.49 7.86 18.20
N ASN A 20 7.75 8.96 18.37
CA ASN A 20 7.81 10.20 17.59
C ASN A 20 7.10 10.22 16.21
N TRP A 21 6.17 9.32 15.90
CA TRP A 21 5.31 9.42 14.71
C TRP A 21 3.87 9.75 15.08
N LEU A 22 3.29 10.72 14.34
CA LEU A 22 1.89 11.13 14.48
C LEU A 22 0.87 10.18 13.82
N SER A 23 1.34 9.07 13.26
CA SER A 23 0.55 8.24 12.36
C SER A 23 0.03 6.94 12.98
N ASP A 24 -0.19 6.91 14.28
CA ASP A 24 -0.97 5.82 14.85
C ASP A 24 -2.48 6.09 14.72
N GLN A 25 -3.27 5.05 14.83
CA GLN A 25 -4.72 5.13 14.79
C GLN A 25 -5.29 6.09 15.83
N SER A 26 -4.57 6.36 16.91
CA SER A 26 -5.03 7.20 18.00
C SER A 26 -5.29 8.64 17.56
N PHE A 27 -4.51 9.13 16.58
CA PHE A 27 -4.76 10.44 15.99
C PHE A 27 -6.12 10.48 15.26
N ALA A 28 -6.36 9.54 14.34
CA ALA A 28 -7.63 9.48 13.62
C ALA A 28 -8.82 9.24 14.55
N LYS A 29 -8.69 8.34 15.53
CA LYS A 29 -9.74 8.03 16.50
C LYS A 29 -10.15 9.23 17.35
N LYS A 30 -9.23 10.14 17.68
CA LYS A 30 -9.56 11.40 18.38
C LYS A 30 -10.52 12.29 17.59
N PHE A 31 -10.54 12.16 16.26
CA PHE A 31 -11.44 12.90 15.38
C PHE A 31 -12.71 12.12 14.99
N GLY A 32 -12.98 11.01 15.69
CA GLY A 32 -14.20 10.22 15.49
C GLY A 32 -14.11 9.15 14.41
N PHE A 33 -12.91 8.84 13.90
CA PHE A 33 -12.73 7.71 13.00
C PHE A 33 -12.85 6.38 13.75
N GLU A 34 -13.52 5.43 13.14
CA GLU A 34 -13.67 4.07 13.65
C GLU A 34 -13.08 3.05 12.68
N VAL A 35 -12.55 1.95 13.21
CA VAL A 35 -12.10 0.83 12.39
C VAL A 35 -13.33 0.12 11.82
N VAL A 36 -13.43 0.07 10.50
CA VAL A 36 -14.60 -0.49 9.79
C VAL A 36 -14.28 -1.74 8.98
N ASP A 37 -13.02 -1.98 8.66
CA ASP A 37 -12.55 -3.20 8.00
C ASP A 37 -11.05 -3.41 8.27
N THR A 38 -10.56 -4.63 8.04
CA THR A 38 -9.15 -4.99 8.26
C THR A 38 -8.69 -5.96 7.18
N THR A 39 -7.47 -5.78 6.66
CA THR A 39 -6.86 -6.72 5.71
C THR A 39 -6.38 -7.99 6.41
N ASP A 40 -6.16 -9.06 5.64
CA ASP A 40 -5.70 -10.35 6.18
C ASP A 40 -4.32 -10.26 6.87
N ASN A 41 -3.52 -9.27 6.50
CA ASN A 41 -2.21 -9.02 7.09
C ASN A 41 -2.16 -7.83 8.07
N GLY A 42 -3.33 -7.33 8.53
CA GLY A 42 -3.43 -6.44 9.69
C GLY A 42 -3.46 -4.93 9.39
N TYR A 43 -3.73 -4.49 8.16
CA TYR A 43 -3.99 -3.06 7.88
C TYR A 43 -5.45 -2.73 8.12
N ASP A 44 -5.71 -1.70 8.92
CA ASP A 44 -7.05 -1.26 9.25
C ASP A 44 -7.55 -0.15 8.32
N LEU A 45 -8.82 -0.23 7.95
CA LEU A 45 -9.57 0.85 7.33
C LEU A 45 -10.32 1.61 8.41
N LEU A 46 -9.99 2.89 8.58
CA LEU A 46 -10.72 3.78 9.47
C LEU A 46 -11.62 4.68 8.64
N ALA A 47 -12.85 4.87 9.08
CA ALA A 47 -13.80 5.74 8.41
C ALA A 47 -14.45 6.72 9.38
N LEU A 48 -14.73 7.93 8.90
CA LEU A 48 -15.59 8.92 9.51
C LEU A 48 -16.79 9.12 8.58
N SER A 49 -17.91 8.51 8.94
CA SER A 49 -19.14 8.59 8.16
C SER A 49 -20.06 9.66 8.70
N PHE A 50 -20.62 10.49 7.82
CA PHE A 50 -21.60 11.52 8.14
C PHE A 50 -23.01 11.17 7.65
N ASP A 51 -23.16 10.13 6.85
CA ASP A 51 -24.42 9.69 6.26
C ASP A 51 -24.75 8.21 6.55
N GLY A 52 -23.94 7.55 7.39
CA GLY A 52 -24.11 6.14 7.74
C GLY A 52 -23.50 5.16 6.73
N THR A 53 -22.91 5.64 5.63
CA THR A 53 -22.20 4.76 4.67
C THR A 53 -20.93 4.23 5.29
N ILE A 54 -20.78 2.90 5.32
CA ILE A 54 -19.59 2.22 5.86
C ILE A 54 -18.79 1.63 4.69
N PRO A 55 -17.59 2.16 4.40
CA PRO A 55 -16.73 1.62 3.35
C PRO A 55 -16.12 0.28 3.75
N LYS A 56 -15.73 -0.51 2.75
CA LYS A 56 -15.02 -1.78 2.91
C LYS A 56 -13.90 -1.88 1.89
N PHE A 57 -12.87 -2.62 2.21
CA PHE A 57 -11.86 -3.02 1.24
C PHE A 57 -12.46 -3.91 0.15
N ALA A 58 -11.97 -3.76 -1.08
CA ALA A 58 -12.25 -4.74 -2.13
C ALA A 58 -11.64 -6.10 -1.76
N GLN A 59 -12.31 -7.20 -2.12
CA GLN A 59 -11.89 -8.54 -1.70
C GLN A 59 -10.48 -8.92 -2.18
N ASN A 60 -10.12 -8.52 -3.40
CA ASN A 60 -8.77 -8.71 -3.95
C ASN A 60 -7.72 -7.93 -3.16
N ALA A 61 -8.00 -6.66 -2.81
CA ALA A 61 -7.09 -5.82 -2.04
C ALA A 61 -6.91 -6.31 -0.60
N LYS A 62 -7.99 -6.83 0.01
CA LYS A 62 -8.00 -7.31 1.39
C LYS A 62 -7.04 -8.48 1.63
N LYS A 63 -6.86 -9.34 0.64
CA LYS A 63 -5.96 -10.51 0.73
C LYS A 63 -4.49 -10.14 0.81
N MET A 64 -4.09 -8.99 0.26
CA MET A 64 -2.70 -8.52 0.23
C MET A 64 -1.74 -9.58 -0.36
N LYS A 65 -2.16 -10.24 -1.44
CA LYS A 65 -1.43 -11.33 -2.10
C LYS A 65 -1.56 -11.24 -3.62
N VAL A 66 -0.55 -11.76 -4.31
CA VAL A 66 -0.55 -11.99 -5.76
C VAL A 66 -0.29 -13.46 -6.05
N GLU A 67 -0.66 -13.92 -7.25
CA GLU A 67 -0.40 -15.31 -7.69
C GLU A 67 1.06 -15.53 -8.09
N SER A 68 1.71 -14.48 -8.59
CA SER A 68 3.11 -14.54 -9.02
C SER A 68 4.06 -14.70 -7.83
N GLU A 69 5.01 -15.63 -7.94
CA GLU A 69 6.10 -15.79 -6.97
C GLU A 69 7.28 -14.83 -7.23
N GLU A 70 7.30 -14.20 -8.40
CA GLU A 70 8.33 -13.22 -8.75
C GLU A 70 8.20 -11.94 -7.94
N LEU A 71 9.31 -11.17 -7.90
CA LEU A 71 9.26 -9.81 -7.39
C LEU A 71 8.27 -9.00 -8.23
N THR A 72 7.20 -8.53 -7.60
CA THR A 72 6.15 -7.74 -8.27
C THR A 72 5.98 -6.41 -7.56
N ILE A 73 6.06 -5.31 -8.31
CA ILE A 73 5.91 -3.96 -7.75
C ILE A 73 4.80 -3.24 -8.50
N TYR A 74 3.76 -2.85 -7.76
CA TYR A 74 2.73 -1.92 -8.22
C TYR A 74 3.13 -0.50 -7.82
N TYR A 75 3.07 0.44 -8.75
CA TYR A 75 3.48 1.81 -8.50
C TYR A 75 2.66 2.81 -9.33
N ASP A 76 2.54 4.04 -8.86
CA ASP A 76 2.09 5.17 -9.65
C ASP A 76 3.18 6.24 -9.72
N MET A 77 2.98 7.24 -10.57
CA MET A 77 3.97 8.31 -10.81
C MET A 77 3.67 9.60 -10.03
N GLN A 78 2.83 9.55 -9.00
CA GLN A 78 2.49 10.73 -8.20
C GLN A 78 3.68 11.26 -7.38
N CYS A 79 4.56 10.37 -6.94
CA CYS A 79 5.74 10.75 -6.19
C CYS A 79 6.95 10.92 -7.13
N PRO A 80 7.66 12.06 -7.10
CA PRO A 80 8.78 12.31 -8.01
C PRO A 80 9.96 11.34 -7.84
N TYR A 81 10.05 10.68 -6.69
CA TYR A 81 11.12 9.70 -6.42
C TYR A 81 10.86 8.31 -6.99
N ILE A 82 9.64 8.00 -7.44
CA ILE A 82 9.25 6.67 -7.95
C ILE A 82 10.13 6.27 -9.15
N TYR A 83 10.31 7.16 -10.10
CA TYR A 83 11.11 6.88 -11.30
C TYR A 83 12.50 6.34 -10.96
N GLN A 84 13.22 7.04 -10.08
CA GLN A 84 14.56 6.62 -9.68
C GLN A 84 14.57 5.25 -8.99
N ARG A 85 13.52 4.94 -8.20
CA ARG A 85 13.40 3.66 -7.50
C ARG A 85 13.11 2.52 -8.46
N ILE A 86 12.26 2.74 -9.44
CA ILE A 86 11.96 1.76 -10.49
C ILE A 86 13.20 1.46 -11.32
N GLU A 87 13.95 2.49 -11.74
CA GLU A 87 15.19 2.31 -12.49
C GLU A 87 16.25 1.53 -11.67
N MET A 88 16.41 1.84 -10.39
CA MET A 88 17.31 1.09 -9.51
C MET A 88 16.93 -0.39 -9.41
N VAL A 89 15.64 -0.69 -9.19
CA VAL A 89 15.14 -2.07 -9.12
C VAL A 89 15.38 -2.79 -10.43
N LYS A 90 15.04 -2.15 -11.56
CA LYS A 90 15.20 -2.71 -12.90
C LYS A 90 16.67 -3.06 -13.19
N GLN A 91 17.59 -2.13 -12.98
CA GLN A 91 19.02 -2.34 -13.18
C GLN A 91 19.56 -3.47 -12.29
N TYR A 92 19.19 -3.48 -11.02
CA TYR A 92 19.62 -4.56 -10.12
C TYR A 92 19.12 -5.93 -10.58
N CYS A 93 17.84 -6.03 -10.95
CA CYS A 93 17.23 -7.28 -11.39
C CYS A 93 17.82 -7.78 -12.71
N GLU A 94 18.09 -6.88 -13.66
CA GLU A 94 18.77 -7.22 -14.93
C GLU A 94 20.18 -7.78 -14.69
N ILE A 95 21.00 -7.10 -13.88
CA ILE A 95 22.38 -7.52 -13.59
C ILE A 95 22.43 -8.87 -12.85
N ASN A 96 21.48 -9.13 -11.98
CA ASN A 96 21.48 -10.32 -11.13
C ASN A 96 20.54 -11.43 -11.62
N ASN A 97 19.96 -11.30 -12.82
CA ASN A 97 19.01 -12.24 -13.41
C ASN A 97 17.83 -12.57 -12.47
N VAL A 98 17.32 -11.55 -11.78
CA VAL A 98 16.12 -11.67 -10.91
C VAL A 98 14.89 -11.35 -11.75
N PRO A 99 13.92 -12.28 -11.89
CA PRO A 99 12.66 -11.97 -12.56
C PRO A 99 11.87 -10.94 -11.77
N VAL A 100 11.37 -9.92 -12.48
CA VAL A 100 10.60 -8.81 -11.87
C VAL A 100 9.47 -8.34 -12.77
N SER A 101 8.31 -8.12 -12.18
CA SER A 101 7.15 -7.50 -12.81
C SER A 101 6.94 -6.10 -12.22
N LEU A 102 7.09 -5.08 -13.08
CA LEU A 102 6.87 -3.68 -12.72
C LEU A 102 5.56 -3.19 -13.34
N ILE A 103 4.55 -2.94 -12.52
CA ILE A 103 3.18 -2.66 -12.95
C ILE A 103 2.80 -1.23 -12.57
N GLN A 104 2.73 -0.37 -13.58
CA GLN A 104 2.27 1.01 -13.37
C GLN A 104 0.76 1.06 -13.24
N VAL A 105 0.29 1.71 -12.17
CA VAL A 105 -1.14 1.96 -11.89
C VAL A 105 -1.49 3.30 -12.51
N ASP A 106 -1.84 3.30 -13.78
CA ASP A 106 -2.08 4.48 -14.62
C ASP A 106 -3.54 4.64 -15.07
N THR A 107 -4.40 3.70 -14.66
CA THR A 107 -5.84 3.73 -14.95
C THR A 107 -6.68 3.45 -13.71
N LEU A 108 -7.92 3.96 -13.72
CA LEU A 108 -8.88 3.69 -12.64
C LEU A 108 -9.18 2.18 -12.51
N GLU A 109 -9.20 1.46 -13.62
CA GLU A 109 -9.44 0.02 -13.63
C GLU A 109 -8.30 -0.73 -12.90
N LYS A 110 -7.04 -0.42 -13.21
CA LYS A 110 -5.89 -0.98 -12.50
C LYS A 110 -5.93 -0.64 -11.01
N ALA A 111 -6.28 0.59 -10.64
CA ALA A 111 -6.40 1.01 -9.25
C ALA A 111 -7.49 0.22 -8.49
N LYS A 112 -8.65 -0.02 -9.13
CA LYS A 112 -9.74 -0.82 -8.54
C LYS A 112 -9.39 -2.31 -8.39
N ASN A 113 -8.51 -2.83 -9.23
CA ASN A 113 -8.10 -4.24 -9.24
C ASN A 113 -6.77 -4.50 -8.55
N LEU A 114 -6.24 -3.52 -7.80
CA LEU A 114 -5.01 -3.71 -7.02
C LEU A 114 -5.13 -4.87 -6.03
N PRO A 115 -4.09 -5.69 -5.88
CA PRO A 115 -4.04 -6.77 -4.89
C PRO A 115 -3.65 -6.28 -3.49
N CYS A 116 -3.60 -4.98 -3.27
CA CYS A 116 -3.29 -4.35 -1.99
C CYS A 116 -4.10 -3.06 -1.78
N VAL A 117 -4.08 -2.57 -0.56
CA VAL A 117 -4.80 -1.36 -0.15
C VAL A 117 -4.02 -0.06 -0.40
N PHE A 118 -2.86 -0.14 -1.04
CA PHE A 118 -1.99 0.98 -1.36
C PHE A 118 -1.86 1.14 -2.87
N ASN A 119 -2.13 2.33 -3.39
CA ASN A 119 -2.13 2.61 -4.82
C ASN A 119 -0.84 3.22 -5.35
N ASN A 120 -0.02 3.81 -4.48
CA ASN A 120 1.19 4.52 -4.88
C ASN A 120 2.45 3.64 -4.94
N TRP A 121 2.55 2.66 -4.07
CA TRP A 121 3.67 1.72 -4.02
C TRP A 121 3.28 0.45 -3.24
N GLY A 122 3.48 -0.70 -3.83
CA GLY A 122 3.26 -1.99 -3.18
C GLY A 122 4.21 -3.04 -3.72
N VAL A 123 5.02 -3.64 -2.85
CA VAL A 123 6.00 -4.66 -3.19
C VAL A 123 5.53 -6.02 -2.74
N PHE A 124 5.57 -6.99 -3.66
CA PHE A 124 5.24 -8.39 -3.41
C PHE A 124 6.41 -9.29 -3.77
N TYR A 125 6.62 -10.33 -2.99
CA TYR A 125 7.58 -11.38 -3.27
C TYR A 125 7.06 -12.73 -2.77
N LYS A 126 7.25 -13.79 -3.56
CA LYS A 126 6.70 -15.13 -3.29
C LYS A 126 5.20 -15.08 -2.95
N GLY A 127 4.46 -14.29 -3.72
CA GLY A 127 3.02 -14.13 -3.58
C GLY A 127 2.55 -13.24 -2.43
N ASN A 128 3.42 -12.82 -1.51
CA ASN A 128 3.06 -12.08 -0.30
C ASN A 128 3.43 -10.60 -0.39
N PHE A 129 2.60 -9.75 0.23
CA PHE A 129 2.91 -8.34 0.39
C PHE A 129 4.08 -8.13 1.34
N GLU A 130 5.08 -7.37 0.92
CA GLU A 130 6.31 -7.15 1.67
C GLU A 130 6.38 -5.77 2.30
N THR A 131 6.07 -4.72 1.54
CA THR A 131 6.16 -3.36 2.03
C THR A 131 5.43 -2.35 1.14
N VAL A 132 4.94 -1.27 1.77
CA VAL A 132 4.47 -0.05 1.12
C VAL A 132 5.58 1.02 1.08
N ASN A 133 6.68 0.80 1.78
CA ASN A 133 7.79 1.76 1.81
C ASN A 133 8.61 1.67 0.53
N LEU A 134 9.00 2.82 0.00
CA LEU A 134 9.91 2.89 -1.14
C LEU A 134 11.21 2.14 -0.84
N LEU A 135 11.70 1.39 -1.82
CA LEU A 135 13.01 0.75 -1.75
C LEU A 135 14.08 1.83 -1.91
N LEU A 136 14.64 2.30 -0.80
CA LEU A 136 15.56 3.44 -0.79
C LEU A 136 16.91 3.12 -1.41
N ASP A 137 17.35 1.86 -1.28
CA ASP A 137 18.63 1.36 -1.76
C ASP A 137 18.57 -0.13 -2.13
N VAL A 138 19.65 -0.60 -2.74
CA VAL A 138 19.81 -2.00 -3.14
C VAL A 138 19.81 -2.97 -1.95
N GLU A 139 20.29 -2.55 -0.79
CA GLU A 139 20.32 -3.41 0.40
C GLU A 139 18.90 -3.68 0.93
N HIS A 140 17.99 -2.72 0.80
CA HIS A 140 16.59 -2.94 1.12
C HIS A 140 15.97 -3.99 0.18
N LEU A 141 16.22 -3.88 -1.13
CA LEU A 141 15.78 -4.86 -2.12
C LEU A 141 16.36 -6.26 -1.83
N LYS A 142 17.65 -6.37 -1.56
CA LYS A 142 18.30 -7.64 -1.20
C LYS A 142 17.69 -8.31 0.04
N ARG A 143 17.27 -7.53 1.05
CA ARG A 143 16.58 -8.08 2.22
C ARG A 143 15.26 -8.73 1.89
N ILE A 144 14.50 -8.16 0.95
CA ILE A 144 13.26 -8.76 0.45
C ILE A 144 13.56 -10.07 -0.29
N LEU A 145 14.53 -10.06 -1.21
CA LEU A 145 14.87 -11.21 -2.03
C LEU A 145 15.48 -12.38 -1.26
N LYS A 146 15.93 -12.17 -0.03
CA LYS A 146 16.46 -13.24 0.86
C LYS A 146 15.37 -13.98 1.66
N LYS A 147 14.12 -13.52 1.64
CA LYS A 147 13.00 -14.19 2.28
C LYS A 147 12.54 -15.38 1.46
#